data_518554fb204c11579b2c80013072ba6d
#
_entry.id   518554fb204c11579b2c80013072ba6d
#
_cell.length_a   1.000
_cell.length_b   1.000
_cell.length_c   1.000
_cell.angle_alpha   90.00
_cell.angle_beta   90.00
_cell.angle_gamma   90.00
#
_symmetry.space_group_name_H-M   'P 1'
#
loop_
_entity.id
_entity.type
_entity.pdbx_description
1 polymer ?
#
loop_
_entity_poly.entity_id
_entity_poly.type
_entity_poly.pdbx_seq_one_letter_code
_entity_poly.pdbx_strand_id
1 'polypeptide(L)'
;MTLQAKALVPFVGGFMITASAQSQLLPTWETHIVLTQQDLDMIRGAVTNQVHGKPVGTTVDWSNPASKNSGSIKLVKKLTRKNTQCEDILYTVRSGGPPVYTEHYHFISCLQPDGTWKIA
;
A
#
# COMPACT_ATOMS: atom_id res chain seq x y z
N MET A 1 7.91 45.86 5.45
CA MET A 1 7.94 45.38 5.59
C MET A 1 7.32 44.43 5.83
N THR A 2 7.20 44.11 6.07
CA THR A 2 6.69 43.41 6.39
C THR A 2 6.21 42.47 5.75
N LEU A 3 6.01 42.32 5.31
CA LEU A 3 5.50 41.55 4.65
C LEU A 3 5.94 40.39 4.54
N GLN A 4 6.76 40.21 4.69
CA GLN A 4 7.32 39.16 4.53
C GLN A 4 6.94 38.18 5.23
N ALA A 5 6.66 38.40 6.16
CA ALA A 5 6.29 37.44 7.01
C ALA A 5 5.48 36.50 6.44
N LYS A 6 4.66 36.89 5.84
CA LYS A 6 3.78 36.11 5.38
C LYS A 6 4.22 35.10 4.62
N ALA A 7 5.08 35.24 4.05
CA ALA A 7 5.42 34.26 3.15
C ALA A 7 5.63 33.00 3.78
N LEU A 8 6.03 32.98 4.92
CA LEU A 8 6.31 31.82 5.46
C LEU A 8 5.31 30.91 5.69
N VAL A 9 4.35 31.29 6.18
CA VAL A 9 3.31 30.47 6.50
C VAL A 9 3.01 29.47 5.52
N PRO A 10 2.90 29.77 4.37
CA PRO A 10 2.45 28.89 3.37
C PRO A 10 3.22 27.65 3.29
N PHE A 11 4.44 27.73 3.50
CA PHE A 11 5.14 26.63 3.25
C PHE A 11 4.83 25.57 4.08
N VAL A 12 4.60 25.80 5.19
CA VAL A 12 4.33 24.82 6.13
C VAL A 12 3.20 24.01 5.71
N GLY A 13 2.20 24.62 5.29
CA GLY A 13 1.02 23.88 4.91
C GLY A 13 1.30 22.89 3.84
N GLY A 14 2.16 23.23 2.97
CA GLY A 14 2.43 22.36 1.86
C GLY A 14 2.98 21.05 2.29
N PHE A 15 3.77 21.02 3.31
CA PHE A 15 4.29 19.80 3.69
C PHE A 15 3.29 18.91 4.24
N MET A 16 2.42 19.35 5.03
CA MET A 16 1.45 18.50 5.63
C MET A 16 0.59 17.86 4.63
N ILE A 17 0.27 18.53 3.60
CA ILE A 17 -0.60 17.99 2.58
C ILE A 17 0.08 16.83 1.92
N THR A 18 1.38 16.92 1.73
CA THR A 18 2.09 15.84 1.08
C THR A 18 2.06 14.58 1.93
N ALA A 19 2.21 14.74 3.20
CA ALA A 19 2.21 13.58 4.07
C ALA A 19 0.85 12.89 4.05
N SER A 20 -0.21 13.67 4.01
CA SER A 20 -1.52 13.06 3.98
C SER A 20 -1.74 12.28 2.69
N ALA A 21 -1.25 12.79 1.61
CA ALA A 21 -1.44 12.12 0.35
C ALA A 21 -0.75 10.76 0.34
N GLN A 22 0.39 10.66 0.98
CA GLN A 22 1.06 9.39 1.00
C GLN A 22 0.30 8.34 1.77
N SER A 23 -0.31 8.71 2.85
CA SER A 23 -1.00 7.71 3.65
C SER A 23 -2.26 7.20 2.97
N GLN A 24 -2.72 7.85 1.93
CA GLN A 24 -3.91 7.39 1.25
C GLN A 24 -3.64 6.27 0.26
N LEU A 25 -2.39 5.96 -0.01
CA LEU A 25 -2.06 4.93 -0.98
C LEU A 25 -2.42 3.54 -0.50
N LEU A 26 -2.34 3.31 0.80
CA LEU A 26 -2.78 2.07 1.41
C LEU A 26 -3.54 2.41 2.67
N PRO A 27 -4.50 1.58 3.06
CA PRO A 27 -5.21 1.82 4.28
C PRO A 27 -4.25 1.83 5.45
N THR A 28 -4.58 2.61 6.47
CA THR A 28 -3.80 2.65 7.67
C THR A 28 -4.22 1.50 8.56
N TRP A 29 -3.27 0.80 9.11
CA TRP A 29 -3.57 -0.25 10.06
C TRP A 29 -2.58 -0.17 11.21
N GLU A 30 -2.96 -0.73 12.33
CA GLU A 30 -2.09 -0.79 13.47
C GLU A 30 -1.18 -1.99 13.34
N THR A 31 0.11 -1.79 13.49
CA THR A 31 1.05 -2.87 13.29
C THR A 31 2.31 -2.59 14.09
N HIS A 32 3.04 -3.64 14.41
CA HIS A 32 4.33 -3.52 15.03
C HIS A 32 5.40 -3.33 13.97
N ILE A 33 5.04 -3.35 12.71
CA ILE A 33 5.97 -3.26 11.61
C ILE A 33 5.90 -1.87 11.00
N VAL A 34 7.04 -1.20 10.95
CA VAL A 34 7.10 0.12 10.35
C VAL A 34 7.49 -0.06 8.89
N LEU A 35 6.56 0.26 7.99
CA LEU A 35 6.82 0.14 6.57
C LEU A 35 7.36 1.46 6.04
N THR A 36 8.43 1.40 5.25
CA THR A 36 8.99 2.59 4.64
C THR A 36 8.23 2.89 3.35
N GLN A 37 8.43 4.07 2.80
CA GLN A 37 7.84 4.41 1.51
C GLN A 37 8.33 3.44 0.43
N GLN A 38 9.58 3.03 0.50
CA GLN A 38 10.13 2.10 -0.46
C GLN A 38 9.43 0.73 -0.35
N ASP A 39 9.14 0.29 0.88
CA ASP A 39 8.39 -0.96 1.08
C ASP A 39 7.02 -0.86 0.40
N LEU A 40 6.32 0.26 0.61
CA LEU A 40 5.00 0.46 0.02
C LEU A 40 5.06 0.49 -1.50
N ASP A 41 6.10 1.10 -2.05
CA ASP A 41 6.25 1.14 -3.50
C ASP A 41 6.51 -0.26 -4.06
N MET A 42 7.28 -1.08 -3.36
CA MET A 42 7.54 -2.45 -3.80
C MET A 42 6.27 -3.29 -3.74
N ILE A 43 5.49 -3.15 -2.67
CA ILE A 43 4.23 -3.87 -2.54
C ILE A 43 3.28 -3.45 -3.65
N ARG A 44 3.16 -2.15 -3.89
CA ARG A 44 2.24 -1.65 -4.90
C ARG A 44 2.66 -2.11 -6.28
N GLY A 45 3.95 -2.07 -6.59
CA GLY A 45 4.43 -2.56 -7.87
C GLY A 45 4.19 -4.04 -8.07
N ALA A 46 4.40 -4.82 -7.02
CA ALA A 46 4.19 -6.26 -7.10
C ALA A 46 2.72 -6.59 -7.33
N VAL A 47 1.81 -5.95 -6.61
CA VAL A 47 0.40 -6.26 -6.77
C VAL A 47 -0.10 -5.80 -8.14
N THR A 48 0.32 -4.65 -8.60
CA THR A 48 -0.12 -4.12 -9.88
C THR A 48 0.39 -4.96 -11.04
N ASN A 49 1.65 -5.34 -10.99
CA ASN A 49 2.27 -5.99 -12.13
C ASN A 49 2.17 -7.51 -12.13
N GLN A 50 2.00 -8.11 -10.96
CA GLN A 50 2.11 -9.55 -10.85
C GLN A 50 0.94 -10.25 -10.18
N VAL A 51 -0.03 -9.54 -9.64
CA VAL A 51 -1.16 -10.14 -8.94
C VAL A 51 -2.50 -9.80 -9.57
N HIS A 52 -2.76 -8.52 -9.84
CA HIS A 52 -4.05 -8.12 -10.41
C HIS A 52 -4.28 -8.82 -11.75
N GLY A 53 -5.44 -9.41 -11.90
CA GLY A 53 -5.84 -10.07 -13.14
C GLY A 53 -5.26 -11.46 -13.34
N LYS A 54 -4.50 -11.97 -12.39
CA LYS A 54 -3.88 -13.28 -12.51
C LYS A 54 -4.83 -14.35 -11.94
N PRO A 55 -4.50 -15.63 -12.11
CA PRO A 55 -5.33 -16.68 -11.57
C PRO A 55 -5.37 -16.70 -10.06
N VAL A 56 -6.48 -17.15 -9.48
CA VAL A 56 -6.61 -17.30 -8.04
C VAL A 56 -5.50 -18.23 -7.57
N GLY A 57 -4.88 -17.89 -6.46
CA GLY A 57 -3.76 -18.64 -5.91
C GLY A 57 -2.40 -18.05 -6.26
N THR A 58 -2.35 -17.09 -7.20
CA THR A 58 -1.10 -16.45 -7.55
C THR A 58 -0.51 -15.79 -6.29
N THR A 59 0.75 -16.07 -6.03
CA THR A 59 1.45 -15.55 -4.86
C THR A 59 2.79 -14.98 -5.32
N VAL A 60 3.10 -13.78 -4.84
CA VAL A 60 4.36 -13.14 -5.17
C VAL A 60 5.03 -12.72 -3.91
N ASP A 61 6.35 -12.82 -3.85
CA ASP A 61 7.10 -12.40 -2.69
C ASP A 61 7.77 -11.07 -2.98
N TRP A 62 7.98 -10.28 -1.95
CA TRP A 62 8.73 -9.04 -2.05
C TRP A 62 9.69 -8.96 -0.87
N SER A 63 10.79 -8.27 -1.04
CA SER A 63 11.71 -8.02 0.05
C SER A 63 12.48 -6.75 -0.20
N ASN A 64 12.77 -6.02 0.85
CA ASN A 64 13.50 -4.76 0.78
C ASN A 64 14.75 -4.86 1.62
N PRO A 65 15.93 -4.99 1.01
CA PRO A 65 17.16 -5.10 1.78
C PRO A 65 17.44 -3.88 2.63
N ALA A 66 16.96 -2.71 2.25
CA ALA A 66 17.22 -1.48 2.99
C ALA A 66 16.47 -1.45 4.32
N SER A 67 15.23 -1.87 4.34
CA SER A 67 14.44 -1.88 5.57
C SER A 67 14.51 -3.24 6.27
N LYS A 68 14.89 -4.28 5.51
CA LYS A 68 14.88 -5.66 5.93
C LYS A 68 13.46 -6.20 6.13
N ASN A 69 12.47 -5.47 5.70
CA ASN A 69 11.10 -5.95 5.70
C ASN A 69 10.86 -6.80 4.45
N SER A 70 9.93 -7.74 4.54
CA SER A 70 9.63 -8.63 3.43
C SER A 70 8.18 -9.10 3.56
N GLY A 71 7.72 -9.82 2.59
CA GLY A 71 6.38 -10.40 2.67
C GLY A 71 5.95 -11.10 1.42
N SER A 72 4.66 -11.39 1.36
CA SER A 72 4.06 -12.02 0.20
C SER A 72 2.68 -11.43 -0.06
N ILE A 73 2.21 -11.58 -1.28
CA ILE A 73 0.92 -11.08 -1.72
C ILE A 73 0.25 -12.22 -2.45
N LYS A 74 -0.95 -12.60 -2.01
CA LYS A 74 -1.65 -13.72 -2.61
C LYS A 74 -3.03 -13.33 -3.05
N LEU A 75 -3.41 -13.68 -4.28
CA LEU A 75 -4.76 -13.50 -4.77
C LEU A 75 -5.59 -14.65 -4.25
N VAL A 76 -6.43 -14.38 -3.27
CA VAL A 76 -7.19 -15.41 -2.58
C VAL A 76 -8.42 -15.80 -3.35
N LYS A 77 -9.17 -14.84 -3.85
CA LYS A 77 -10.36 -15.14 -4.63
C LYS A 77 -10.81 -13.93 -5.43
N LYS A 78 -11.66 -14.18 -6.41
CA LYS A 78 -12.26 -13.13 -7.22
C LYS A 78 -13.74 -13.06 -6.88
N LEU A 79 -14.27 -11.87 -6.87
CA LEU A 79 -15.68 -11.66 -6.56
C LEU A 79 -16.20 -10.47 -7.34
N THR A 80 -17.52 -10.34 -7.38
CA THR A 80 -18.16 -9.23 -8.07
C THR A 80 -18.95 -8.42 -7.06
N ARG A 81 -18.79 -7.11 -7.10
CA ARG A 81 -19.56 -6.21 -6.27
C ARG A 81 -20.19 -5.16 -7.15
N LYS A 82 -21.50 -5.03 -7.14
CA LYS A 82 -22.21 -4.04 -7.94
C LYS A 82 -21.76 -4.08 -9.40
N ASN A 83 -21.67 -5.27 -9.94
CA ASN A 83 -21.26 -5.49 -11.31
C ASN A 83 -19.81 -5.10 -11.59
N THR A 84 -19.01 -4.95 -10.55
CA THR A 84 -17.60 -4.61 -10.68
C THR A 84 -16.75 -5.81 -10.28
N GLN A 85 -15.72 -6.09 -11.07
CA GLN A 85 -14.80 -7.17 -10.77
C GLN A 85 -13.90 -6.77 -9.61
N CYS A 86 -13.82 -7.60 -8.60
CA CYS A 86 -13.01 -7.32 -7.43
C CYS A 86 -12.14 -8.54 -7.09
N GLU A 87 -11.11 -8.30 -6.29
CA GLU A 87 -10.18 -9.33 -5.86
C GLU A 87 -9.93 -9.22 -4.37
N ASP A 88 -9.94 -10.36 -3.69
CA ASP A 88 -9.58 -10.42 -2.27
C ASP A 88 -8.11 -10.81 -2.22
N ILE A 89 -7.29 -9.94 -1.69
CA ILE A 89 -5.84 -10.11 -1.69
C ILE A 89 -5.32 -10.18 -0.26
N LEU A 90 -4.52 -11.19 0.03
CA LEU A 90 -3.92 -11.37 1.34
C LEU A 90 -2.49 -10.85 1.28
N TYR A 91 -2.19 -9.90 2.14
CA TYR A 91 -0.85 -9.34 2.27
C TYR A 91 -0.24 -9.89 3.55
N THR A 92 0.92 -10.50 3.45
CA THR A 92 1.69 -10.94 4.62
C THR A 92 2.91 -10.04 4.70
N VAL A 93 3.17 -9.49 5.86
CA VAL A 93 4.30 -8.59 6.07
C VAL A 93 5.12 -9.12 7.22
N ARG A 94 6.44 -9.17 7.05
CA ARG A 94 7.35 -9.64 8.06
C ARG A 94 8.44 -8.61 8.29
N SER A 95 8.69 -8.25 9.54
CA SER A 95 9.70 -7.25 9.84
C SER A 95 11.09 -7.88 9.80
N GLY A 96 12.12 -7.04 9.71
CA GLY A 96 13.48 -7.50 9.65
C GLY A 96 14.05 -7.98 10.97
N GLY A 97 13.42 -7.64 12.06
CA GLY A 97 13.82 -8.09 13.39
C GLY A 97 15.24 -7.86 13.77
N PRO A 98 15.66 -8.33 14.96
CA PRO A 98 14.86 -8.85 16.05
C PRO A 98 14.16 -7.75 16.84
N PRO A 99 12.96 -8.01 17.33
CA PRO A 99 12.24 -9.25 17.10
C PRO A 99 11.57 -9.24 15.74
N VAL A 100 11.25 -10.42 15.23
CA VAL A 100 10.58 -10.52 13.95
C VAL A 100 9.09 -10.59 14.21
N TYR A 101 8.32 -9.72 13.55
CA TYR A 101 6.87 -9.75 13.63
C TYR A 101 6.35 -10.17 12.26
N THR A 102 5.25 -10.90 12.24
CA THR A 102 4.58 -11.29 11.00
C THR A 102 3.11 -10.92 11.15
N GLU A 103 2.58 -10.20 10.16
CA GLU A 103 1.19 -9.77 10.18
C GLU A 103 0.53 -10.04 8.85
N HIS A 104 -0.78 -10.26 8.87
CA HIS A 104 -1.56 -10.59 7.71
C HIS A 104 -2.71 -9.61 7.56
N TYR A 105 -2.95 -9.15 6.33
CA TYR A 105 -4.05 -8.23 6.06
C TYR A 105 -4.77 -8.65 4.79
N HIS A 106 -6.11 -8.61 4.82
CA HIS A 106 -6.92 -8.84 3.65
C HIS A 106 -7.51 -7.53 3.19
N PHE A 107 -7.34 -7.21 1.91
CA PHE A 107 -8.00 -6.05 1.34
C PHE A 107 -8.68 -6.46 0.04
N ILE A 108 -9.83 -5.87 -0.22
CA ILE A 108 -10.53 -6.11 -1.46
C ILE A 108 -10.25 -4.95 -2.39
N SER A 109 -9.75 -5.26 -3.59
CA SER A 109 -9.49 -4.27 -4.62
C SER A 109 -10.48 -4.46 -5.75
N CYS A 110 -11.01 -3.38 -6.28
CA CYS A 110 -11.98 -3.45 -7.36
C CYS A 110 -11.50 -2.69 -8.58
N LEU A 111 -11.79 -3.25 -9.77
CA LEU A 111 -11.35 -2.68 -11.02
C LEU A 111 -12.17 -1.45 -11.36
N GLN A 112 -11.51 -0.37 -11.68
CA GLN A 112 -12.17 0.89 -12.02
C GLN A 112 -12.37 0.99 -13.54
N PRO A 113 -13.26 1.84 -13.99
CA PRO A 113 -13.49 1.98 -15.42
C PRO A 113 -12.26 2.38 -16.22
N ASP A 114 -11.31 3.06 -15.59
CA ASP A 114 -10.08 3.47 -16.26
C ASP A 114 -9.01 2.38 -16.27
N GLY A 115 -9.33 1.21 -15.78
CA GLY A 115 -8.39 0.09 -15.78
C GLY A 115 -7.52 -0.01 -14.52
N THR A 116 -7.65 0.91 -13.60
CA THR A 116 -6.88 0.85 -12.36
C THR A 116 -7.65 0.07 -11.31
N TRP A 117 -6.95 -0.36 -10.27
CA TRP A 117 -7.56 -1.07 -9.15
C TRP A 117 -7.53 -0.19 -7.91
N LYS A 118 -8.61 -0.18 -7.16
CA LYS A 118 -8.67 0.58 -5.93
C LYS A 118 -9.16 -0.30 -4.80
N ILE A 119 -8.60 -0.11 -3.62
CA ILE A 119 -9.05 -0.83 -2.44
C ILE A 119 -10.43 -0.31 -2.06
N ALA A 120 -11.33 -1.21 -1.88
CA ALA A 120 -12.73 -0.89 -1.61
C ALA A 120 -12.95 -0.53 -0.12
#